data_cc7ae449f292a60484770425c723fe13
#
_entry.id   cc7ae449f292a60484770425c723fe13
#
_cell.length_a   1.000
_cell.length_b   1.000
_cell.length_c   1.000
_cell.angle_alpha   90.00
_cell.angle_beta   90.00
_cell.angle_gamma   90.00
#
_symmetry.space_group_name_H-M   'P 1'
#
loop_
_entity.id
_entity.type
_entity.pdbx_description
1 polymer ?
#
loop_
_entity_poly.entity_id
_entity_poly.type
_entity_poly.pdbx_seq_one_letter_code
_entity_poly.pdbx_strand_id
1 'polypeptide(L)'
;MVGNPQNGADEFETGARARGFAPLTRVLMVIGTRPEAIKMIPVIRQLQDSGAFRPVVISTGQHTDLVEPLIRQAGLRIDANLRAGERIDGIAPSINEIVARVVAGIDRIWREQRVPESFSAEGRRDPAGSAACLVHGDTSSAMAAALAAFNLRLPVMHVEAGLRTSNLGEPFPEEGNRQIISRLASLHFAPTEANRTNLIREGIEPDRIVVTGNTSIDMLAWAMRQPADFGPGLETLSADPGRRIVLVTAHRRENWGRGLRGIAEAVASLSDRYPDTEFVLPMHPNPVARGPLVELLSDRRNVRLVEPRDYFAFIRLMGSASLIITDSGGVQEEAPALGIPVLVARGVTEREEGVRAGTLQLVGTDPARIVAAASIVLDRSPAEAERAKLEAPANPYGDGRAAIRIVEALDHLLRGAPAPPTVAGERMRDAVQRHLGTEIGIAGAPLGAEIRSAEARSAEAAAAAPAPAATR
;
A
#
# COMPACT_ATOMS: atom_id res chain seq x y z
N MET A 1 -2.98 -22.77 36.34
CA MET A 1 -3.93 -21.66 36.16
C MET A 1 -3.27 -20.71 35.11
N VAL A 2 -3.72 -20.78 33.91
CA VAL A 2 -3.20 -19.95 32.81
C VAL A 2 -4.09 -18.71 32.75
N GLY A 3 -3.53 -17.53 33.05
CA GLY A 3 -4.25 -16.26 33.04
C GLY A 3 -4.76 -15.91 31.64
N ASN A 4 -5.99 -15.48 31.56
CA ASN A 4 -6.71 -15.08 30.38
C ASN A 4 -6.13 -13.76 29.83
N PRO A 5 -5.61 -13.70 28.58
CA PRO A 5 -4.99 -12.49 28.01
C PRO A 5 -5.98 -11.34 27.69
N GLN A 6 -7.27 -11.51 27.90
CA GLN A 6 -8.29 -10.48 27.65
C GLN A 6 -8.33 -9.36 28.71
N ASN A 7 -7.81 -9.58 29.92
CA ASN A 7 -7.88 -8.57 30.98
C ASN A 7 -6.93 -7.37 30.81
N GLY A 8 -5.85 -7.50 30.03
CA GLY A 8 -4.86 -6.42 29.89
C GLY A 8 -5.32 -5.23 29.02
N ALA A 9 -6.23 -5.45 28.08
CA ALA A 9 -6.71 -4.40 27.18
C ALA A 9 -7.79 -3.54 27.83
N ASP A 10 -8.66 -4.16 28.63
CA ASP A 10 -9.73 -3.46 29.35
C ASP A 10 -9.20 -2.64 30.54
N GLU A 11 -8.12 -3.10 31.19
CA GLU A 11 -7.46 -2.33 32.26
C GLU A 11 -6.74 -1.08 31.72
N PHE A 12 -6.22 -1.10 30.49
CA PHE A 12 -5.59 0.06 29.87
C PHE A 12 -6.63 1.10 29.45
N GLU A 13 -7.78 0.70 28.90
CA GLU A 13 -8.88 1.60 28.54
C GLU A 13 -9.55 2.21 29.77
N THR A 14 -9.75 1.45 30.84
CA THR A 14 -10.30 1.96 32.11
C THR A 14 -9.34 2.90 32.82
N GLY A 15 -8.02 2.63 32.79
CA GLY A 15 -7.01 3.51 33.36
C GLY A 15 -6.80 4.82 32.58
N ALA A 16 -7.05 4.83 31.26
CA ALA A 16 -6.99 6.01 30.42
C ALA A 16 -8.18 6.95 30.64
N ARG A 17 -9.38 6.40 30.82
CA ARG A 17 -10.59 7.19 31.16
C ARG A 17 -10.46 7.88 32.52
N ALA A 18 -9.80 7.26 33.49
CA ALA A 18 -9.55 7.85 34.81
C ALA A 18 -8.53 9.00 34.79
N ARG A 19 -7.73 9.15 33.70
CA ARG A 19 -6.70 10.19 33.55
C ARG A 19 -7.09 11.29 32.56
N GLY A 20 -8.34 11.34 32.08
CA GLY A 20 -8.82 12.42 31.21
C GLY A 20 -8.27 12.37 29.76
N PHE A 21 -7.68 11.27 29.32
CA PHE A 21 -7.27 11.09 27.92
C PHE A 21 -8.48 10.84 27.03
N ALA A 22 -8.56 11.54 25.91
CA ALA A 22 -9.57 11.28 24.88
C ALA A 22 -9.45 9.83 24.38
N PRO A 23 -10.57 9.12 24.16
CA PRO A 23 -10.53 7.76 23.65
C PRO A 23 -9.88 7.71 22.26
N LEU A 24 -9.08 6.65 22.02
CA LEU A 24 -8.42 6.44 20.73
C LEU A 24 -9.45 6.15 19.63
N THR A 25 -9.34 6.84 18.50
CA THR A 25 -10.18 6.60 17.35
C THR A 25 -9.80 5.27 16.69
N ARG A 26 -10.75 4.35 16.56
CA ARG A 26 -10.50 3.04 15.93
C ARG A 26 -10.50 3.16 14.42
N VAL A 27 -9.54 2.48 13.78
CA VAL A 27 -9.41 2.41 12.32
C VAL A 27 -9.22 0.95 11.91
N LEU A 28 -10.16 0.41 11.14
CA LEU A 28 -10.05 -0.94 10.61
C LEU A 28 -9.06 -0.93 9.44
N MET A 29 -8.09 -1.83 9.49
CA MET A 29 -7.06 -2.00 8.46
C MET A 29 -7.20 -3.40 7.88
N VAL A 30 -7.72 -3.53 6.66
CA VAL A 30 -7.99 -4.84 6.05
C VAL A 30 -6.88 -5.19 5.06
N ILE A 31 -6.26 -6.37 5.24
CA ILE A 31 -5.09 -6.81 4.48
C ILE A 31 -5.33 -8.25 4.01
N GLY A 32 -5.21 -8.50 2.71
CA GLY A 32 -5.42 -9.83 2.12
C GLY A 32 -4.16 -10.46 1.55
N THR A 33 -3.24 -9.65 1.04
CA THR A 33 -2.07 -10.10 0.29
C THR A 33 -0.76 -9.51 0.81
N ARG A 34 0.37 -10.11 0.40
CA ARG A 34 1.70 -9.63 0.78
C ARG A 34 1.99 -8.20 0.28
N PRO A 35 1.66 -7.81 -0.97
CA PRO A 35 1.84 -6.42 -1.41
C PRO A 35 1.04 -5.41 -0.58
N GLU A 36 -0.20 -5.74 -0.21
CA GLU A 36 -1.00 -4.90 0.70
C GLU A 36 -0.34 -4.78 2.07
N ALA A 37 0.15 -5.90 2.65
CA ALA A 37 0.84 -5.87 3.93
C ALA A 37 2.07 -4.95 3.91
N ILE A 38 2.92 -5.07 2.88
CA ILE A 38 4.10 -4.22 2.70
C ILE A 38 3.71 -2.74 2.73
N LYS A 39 2.67 -2.36 2.01
CA LYS A 39 2.27 -0.96 1.85
C LYS A 39 1.43 -0.43 3.02
N MET A 40 0.78 -1.31 3.80
CA MET A 40 -0.04 -0.91 4.95
C MET A 40 0.73 -0.88 6.28
N ILE A 41 1.82 -1.62 6.42
CA ILE A 41 2.67 -1.61 7.63
C ILE A 41 3.09 -0.20 8.04
N PRO A 42 3.59 0.68 7.14
CA PRO A 42 3.95 2.05 7.51
C PRO A 42 2.77 2.85 8.04
N VAL A 43 1.58 2.67 7.46
CA VAL A 43 0.35 3.36 7.88
C VAL A 43 -0.09 2.89 9.26
N ILE A 44 -0.05 1.56 9.52
CA ILE A 44 -0.38 0.99 10.82
C ILE A 44 0.56 1.56 11.91
N ARG A 45 1.86 1.57 11.64
CA ARG A 45 2.87 2.12 12.57
C ARG A 45 2.62 3.59 12.84
N GLN A 46 2.40 4.39 11.79
CA GLN A 46 2.16 5.83 11.93
C GLN A 46 0.86 6.12 12.71
N LEU A 47 -0.19 5.30 12.55
CA LEU A 47 -1.40 5.40 13.36
C LEU A 47 -1.12 5.12 14.83
N GLN A 48 -0.35 4.06 15.15
CA GLN A 48 0.06 3.75 16.52
C GLN A 48 0.92 4.84 17.13
N ASP A 49 1.93 5.30 16.39
CA ASP A 49 2.90 6.32 16.84
C ASP A 49 2.23 7.69 17.08
N SER A 50 1.13 7.97 16.41
CA SER A 50 0.37 9.22 16.60
C SER A 50 -0.25 9.36 18.00
N GLY A 51 -0.48 8.24 18.71
CA GLY A 51 -1.16 8.21 20.00
C GLY A 51 -2.63 8.66 19.95
N ALA A 52 -3.18 8.91 18.75
CA ALA A 52 -4.54 9.39 18.51
C ALA A 52 -5.46 8.27 18.01
N PHE A 53 -4.88 7.24 17.39
CA PHE A 53 -5.61 6.16 16.74
C PHE A 53 -5.28 4.78 17.32
N ARG A 54 -6.25 3.89 17.21
CA ARG A 54 -6.10 2.45 17.44
C ARG A 54 -6.36 1.69 16.14
N PRO A 55 -5.31 1.29 15.41
CA PRO A 55 -5.50 0.41 14.26
C PRO A 55 -5.98 -0.97 14.72
N VAL A 56 -7.00 -1.50 14.04
CA VAL A 56 -7.51 -2.86 14.18
C VAL A 56 -7.17 -3.61 12.92
N VAL A 57 -6.15 -4.46 12.97
CA VAL A 57 -5.60 -5.15 11.80
C VAL A 57 -6.35 -6.45 11.56
N ILE A 58 -7.06 -6.51 10.44
CA ILE A 58 -7.83 -7.68 10.00
C ILE A 58 -7.12 -8.31 8.80
N SER A 59 -6.61 -9.52 8.97
CA SER A 59 -6.18 -10.35 7.84
C SER A 59 -7.41 -11.01 7.20
N THR A 60 -7.56 -10.89 5.88
CA THR A 60 -8.61 -11.65 5.20
C THR A 60 -8.28 -13.13 5.11
N GLY A 61 -7.00 -13.51 5.27
CA GLY A 61 -6.57 -14.89 5.16
C GLY A 61 -6.47 -15.39 3.70
N GLN A 62 -6.46 -14.50 2.72
CA GLN A 62 -6.28 -14.88 1.31
C GLN A 62 -4.89 -15.48 1.08
N HIS A 63 -3.84 -14.88 1.69
CA HIS A 63 -2.44 -15.35 1.62
C HIS A 63 -1.82 -15.36 3.02
N THR A 64 -2.38 -16.17 3.92
CA THR A 64 -1.98 -16.22 5.35
C THR A 64 -0.48 -16.43 5.53
N ASP A 65 0.09 -17.41 4.83
CA ASP A 65 1.50 -17.81 4.95
C ASP A 65 2.49 -16.70 4.53
N LEU A 66 2.04 -15.69 3.79
CA LEU A 66 2.88 -14.58 3.32
C LEU A 66 2.64 -13.28 4.10
N VAL A 67 1.42 -13.07 4.61
CA VAL A 67 1.01 -11.84 5.29
C VAL A 67 1.41 -11.87 6.76
N GLU A 68 1.06 -12.92 7.49
CA GLU A 68 1.29 -12.99 8.95
C GLU A 68 2.77 -12.91 9.36
N PRO A 69 3.70 -13.64 8.71
CA PRO A 69 5.11 -13.51 9.04
C PRO A 69 5.64 -12.09 8.86
N LEU A 70 5.23 -11.41 7.79
CA LEU A 70 5.66 -10.04 7.49
C LEU A 70 5.14 -9.04 8.53
N ILE A 71 3.86 -9.11 8.89
CA ILE A 71 3.25 -8.28 9.93
C ILE A 71 3.94 -8.50 11.28
N ARG A 72 4.21 -9.77 11.63
CA ARG A 72 4.93 -10.13 12.86
C ARG A 72 6.38 -9.63 12.87
N GLN A 73 7.08 -9.77 11.73
CA GLN A 73 8.46 -9.27 11.57
C GLN A 73 8.53 -7.74 11.69
N ALA A 74 7.46 -7.06 11.30
CA ALA A 74 7.32 -5.62 11.52
C ALA A 74 6.99 -5.23 12.98
N GLY A 75 6.90 -6.20 13.90
CA GLY A 75 6.55 -5.97 15.31
C GLY A 75 5.07 -5.64 15.51
N LEU A 76 4.21 -5.95 14.53
CA LEU A 76 2.78 -5.68 14.57
C LEU A 76 1.96 -6.94 14.86
N ARG A 77 0.71 -6.74 15.28
CA ARG A 77 -0.23 -7.81 15.60
C ARG A 77 -1.40 -7.78 14.62
N ILE A 78 -1.89 -8.97 14.27
CA ILE A 78 -3.18 -9.17 13.60
C ILE A 78 -4.23 -9.38 14.70
N ASP A 79 -5.27 -8.55 14.69
CA ASP A 79 -6.36 -8.62 15.67
C ASP A 79 -7.39 -9.68 15.30
N ALA A 80 -7.60 -9.93 14.00
CA ALA A 80 -8.48 -11.00 13.52
C ALA A 80 -8.01 -11.55 12.15
N ASN A 81 -8.28 -12.85 11.91
CA ASN A 81 -8.08 -13.51 10.63
C ASN A 81 -9.41 -14.11 10.15
N LEU A 82 -9.88 -13.72 8.95
CA LEU A 82 -11.14 -14.15 8.37
C LEU A 82 -11.06 -15.52 7.70
N ARG A 83 -9.84 -16.04 7.44
CA ARG A 83 -9.58 -17.32 6.76
C ARG A 83 -10.29 -17.46 5.40
N ALA A 84 -10.46 -16.34 4.68
CA ALA A 84 -11.21 -16.34 3.42
C ALA A 84 -10.56 -17.19 2.32
N GLY A 85 -9.23 -17.34 2.36
CA GLY A 85 -8.47 -18.19 1.43
C GLY A 85 -8.35 -19.66 1.85
N GLU A 86 -8.93 -20.06 3.00
CA GLU A 86 -8.81 -21.44 3.50
C GLU A 86 -9.47 -22.43 2.55
N ARG A 87 -8.73 -23.51 2.28
CA ARG A 87 -9.21 -24.60 1.43
C ARG A 87 -10.23 -25.45 2.20
N ILE A 88 -11.33 -25.82 1.54
CA ILE A 88 -12.30 -26.78 2.05
C ILE A 88 -12.13 -28.06 1.24
N ASP A 89 -11.91 -29.19 1.91
CA ASP A 89 -11.65 -30.50 1.28
C ASP A 89 -10.52 -30.45 0.21
N GLY A 90 -9.50 -29.63 0.49
CA GLY A 90 -8.36 -29.46 -0.43
C GLY A 90 -8.63 -28.52 -1.63
N ILE A 91 -9.87 -28.05 -1.82
CA ILE A 91 -10.27 -27.17 -2.91
C ILE A 91 -10.06 -25.71 -2.51
N ALA A 92 -9.34 -24.98 -3.36
CA ALA A 92 -9.14 -23.53 -3.16
C ALA A 92 -10.45 -22.78 -3.44
N PRO A 93 -10.80 -21.76 -2.63
CA PRO A 93 -12.00 -20.98 -2.87
C PRO A 93 -11.90 -20.20 -4.19
N SER A 94 -13.05 -20.04 -4.86
CA SER A 94 -13.20 -19.12 -5.98
C SER A 94 -13.09 -17.65 -5.51
N ILE A 95 -12.91 -16.73 -6.44
CA ILE A 95 -12.91 -15.29 -6.13
C ILE A 95 -14.22 -14.88 -5.43
N ASN A 96 -15.36 -15.38 -5.91
CA ASN A 96 -16.67 -15.08 -5.33
C ASN A 96 -16.80 -15.60 -3.89
N GLU A 97 -16.28 -16.78 -3.59
CA GLU A 97 -16.27 -17.33 -2.24
C GLU A 97 -15.37 -16.51 -1.30
N ILE A 98 -14.20 -16.04 -1.78
CA ILE A 98 -13.34 -15.11 -1.01
C ILE A 98 -14.12 -13.84 -0.69
N VAL A 99 -14.76 -13.22 -1.68
CA VAL A 99 -15.58 -12.01 -1.50
C VAL A 99 -16.68 -12.24 -0.45
N ALA A 100 -17.45 -13.33 -0.58
CA ALA A 100 -18.53 -13.64 0.35
C ALA A 100 -18.02 -13.84 1.79
N ARG A 101 -16.92 -14.58 1.96
CA ARG A 101 -16.30 -14.85 3.27
C ARG A 101 -15.76 -13.57 3.91
N VAL A 102 -15.15 -12.67 3.13
CA VAL A 102 -14.63 -11.38 3.63
C VAL A 102 -15.79 -10.49 4.10
N VAL A 103 -16.84 -10.33 3.28
CA VAL A 103 -18.01 -9.52 3.66
C VAL A 103 -18.66 -10.04 4.94
N ALA A 104 -18.97 -11.33 5.01
CA ALA A 104 -19.58 -11.95 6.19
C ALA A 104 -18.66 -11.92 7.43
N GLY A 105 -17.35 -12.09 7.21
CA GLY A 105 -16.36 -12.06 8.27
C GLY A 105 -16.22 -10.69 8.92
N ILE A 106 -16.19 -9.62 8.14
CA ILE A 106 -16.13 -8.23 8.65
C ILE A 106 -17.41 -7.91 9.40
N ASP A 107 -18.59 -8.23 8.87
CA ASP A 107 -19.87 -8.02 9.55
C ASP A 107 -19.91 -8.74 10.90
N ARG A 108 -19.44 -10.00 10.96
CA ARG A 108 -19.35 -10.75 12.21
C ARG A 108 -18.42 -10.08 13.21
N ILE A 109 -17.18 -9.73 12.84
CA ILE A 109 -16.23 -9.06 13.75
C ILE A 109 -16.82 -7.75 14.25
N TRP A 110 -17.47 -6.99 13.39
CA TRP A 110 -18.12 -5.74 13.77
C TRP A 110 -19.18 -5.95 14.86
N ARG A 111 -20.00 -6.98 14.74
CA ARG A 111 -21.06 -7.30 15.72
C ARG A 111 -20.50 -7.90 17.01
N GLU A 112 -19.52 -8.83 16.92
CA GLU A 112 -18.98 -9.55 18.07
C GLU A 112 -18.08 -8.68 18.96
N GLN A 113 -17.31 -7.79 18.37
CA GLN A 113 -16.41 -6.91 19.13
C GLN A 113 -17.16 -5.79 19.86
N ARG A 114 -18.51 -5.81 19.83
CA ARG A 114 -19.32 -4.75 20.43
C ARG A 114 -18.62 -3.40 20.24
N VAL A 115 -18.20 -3.12 19.00
CA VAL A 115 -17.89 -1.74 18.67
C VAL A 115 -19.16 -1.01 19.06
N PRO A 116 -19.15 -0.15 20.10
CA PRO A 116 -20.36 0.50 20.57
C PRO A 116 -21.07 0.98 19.31
N GLU A 117 -22.38 0.71 19.21
CA GLU A 117 -23.14 1.13 18.05
C GLU A 117 -22.76 2.58 17.79
N SER A 118 -21.94 2.83 16.78
CA SER A 118 -21.48 4.17 16.43
C SER A 118 -22.63 4.98 15.84
N PHE A 119 -23.86 4.44 15.95
CA PHE A 119 -25.12 5.06 15.54
C PHE A 119 -26.09 4.95 16.69
N SER A 120 -26.44 6.09 17.29
CA SER A 120 -27.64 6.18 18.12
C SER A 120 -28.85 5.79 17.28
N ALA A 121 -29.95 5.37 17.92
CA ALA A 121 -31.25 5.11 17.26
C ALA A 121 -31.73 6.26 16.34
N GLU A 122 -31.12 7.42 16.45
CA GLU A 122 -31.37 8.63 15.63
C GLU A 122 -30.40 8.80 14.46
N GLY A 123 -29.54 7.79 14.15
CA GLY A 123 -28.60 7.83 13.03
C GLY A 123 -27.36 8.70 13.23
N ARG A 124 -27.12 9.21 14.45
CA ARG A 124 -25.90 9.97 14.79
C ARG A 124 -24.77 9.03 15.18
N ARG A 125 -23.55 9.32 14.71
CA ARG A 125 -22.35 8.58 15.11
C ARG A 125 -22.00 8.90 16.55
N ASP A 126 -21.66 7.85 17.34
CA ASP A 126 -21.05 8.03 18.65
C ASP A 126 -19.65 8.63 18.46
N PRO A 127 -19.36 9.83 19.00
CA PRO A 127 -18.05 10.46 18.90
C PRO A 127 -16.93 9.62 19.53
N ALA A 128 -17.27 8.80 20.52
CA ALA A 128 -16.32 7.88 21.19
C ALA A 128 -15.98 6.63 20.36
N GLY A 129 -16.73 6.38 19.26
CA GLY A 129 -16.61 5.20 18.42
C GLY A 129 -16.27 5.51 16.95
N SER A 130 -15.86 6.74 16.64
CA SER A 130 -15.51 7.11 15.27
C SER A 130 -14.57 6.08 14.66
N ALA A 131 -15.08 5.34 13.69
CA ALA A 131 -14.31 4.34 12.97
C ALA A 131 -14.29 4.69 11.49
N ALA A 132 -13.21 4.30 10.85
CA ALA A 132 -13.08 4.27 9.40
C ALA A 132 -12.51 2.92 9.01
N CYS A 133 -12.71 2.53 7.76
CA CYS A 133 -12.08 1.34 7.19
C CYS A 133 -11.09 1.76 6.13
N LEU A 134 -9.81 1.41 6.30
CA LEU A 134 -8.77 1.56 5.29
C LEU A 134 -8.65 0.27 4.50
N VAL A 135 -8.73 0.39 3.19
CA VAL A 135 -8.44 -0.65 2.21
C VAL A 135 -7.33 -0.19 1.29
N HIS A 136 -6.55 -1.14 0.77
CA HIS A 136 -5.42 -0.84 -0.08
C HIS A 136 -5.56 -1.48 -1.47
N GLY A 137 -5.25 -0.72 -2.50
CA GLY A 137 -5.11 -1.24 -3.87
C GLY A 137 -6.40 -1.76 -4.46
N ASP A 138 -6.36 -2.99 -4.98
CA ASP A 138 -7.32 -3.47 -5.97
C ASP A 138 -7.68 -4.95 -5.87
N THR A 139 -7.24 -5.62 -4.81
CA THR A 139 -7.57 -7.04 -4.64
C THR A 139 -9.08 -7.26 -4.43
N SER A 140 -9.57 -8.45 -4.73
CA SER A 140 -10.95 -8.82 -4.43
C SER A 140 -11.24 -8.78 -2.92
N SER A 141 -10.23 -9.01 -2.08
CA SER A 141 -10.31 -8.83 -0.63
C SER A 141 -10.51 -7.36 -0.24
N ALA A 142 -9.76 -6.44 -0.84
CA ALA A 142 -9.89 -5.00 -0.60
C ALA A 142 -11.28 -4.48 -1.05
N MET A 143 -11.75 -4.92 -2.22
CA MET A 143 -13.08 -4.58 -2.74
C MET A 143 -14.19 -5.10 -1.82
N ALA A 144 -14.09 -6.37 -1.38
CA ALA A 144 -15.06 -6.96 -0.46
C ALA A 144 -15.08 -6.26 0.90
N ALA A 145 -13.91 -5.84 1.40
CA ALA A 145 -13.79 -5.08 2.64
C ALA A 145 -14.40 -3.68 2.51
N ALA A 146 -14.19 -3.00 1.40
CA ALA A 146 -14.80 -1.72 1.11
C ALA A 146 -16.34 -1.83 1.06
N LEU A 147 -16.87 -2.87 0.42
CA LEU A 147 -18.31 -3.13 0.36
C LEU A 147 -18.89 -3.43 1.76
N ALA A 148 -18.22 -4.26 2.55
CA ALA A 148 -18.66 -4.56 3.92
C ALA A 148 -18.68 -3.31 4.79
N ALA A 149 -17.62 -2.49 4.75
CA ALA A 149 -17.53 -1.25 5.48
C ALA A 149 -18.63 -0.25 5.06
N PHE A 150 -18.88 -0.12 3.76
CA PHE A 150 -19.96 0.72 3.23
C PHE A 150 -21.34 0.28 3.74
N ASN A 151 -21.62 -1.04 3.73
CA ASN A 151 -22.88 -1.58 4.28
C ASN A 151 -23.04 -1.33 5.77
N LEU A 152 -21.95 -1.26 6.51
CA LEU A 152 -21.89 -0.91 7.94
C LEU A 152 -21.89 0.61 8.17
N ARG A 153 -22.05 1.40 7.11
CA ARG A 153 -21.99 2.88 7.14
C ARG A 153 -20.68 3.43 7.71
N LEU A 154 -19.57 2.67 7.59
CA LEU A 154 -18.25 3.15 7.93
C LEU A 154 -17.65 3.92 6.74
N PRO A 155 -17.04 5.08 6.95
CA PRO A 155 -16.26 5.73 5.91
C PRO A 155 -15.17 4.80 5.39
N VAL A 156 -15.13 4.61 4.08
CA VAL A 156 -14.10 3.84 3.40
C VAL A 156 -13.00 4.79 2.96
N MET A 157 -11.76 4.49 3.32
CA MET A 157 -10.56 5.22 2.93
C MET A 157 -9.73 4.33 2.02
N HIS A 158 -9.43 4.78 0.81
CA HIS A 158 -8.75 3.99 -0.21
C HIS A 158 -7.29 4.43 -0.37
N VAL A 159 -6.35 3.60 0.07
CA VAL A 159 -4.91 3.79 -0.11
C VAL A 159 -4.47 3.21 -1.46
N GLU A 160 -3.59 3.87 -2.17
CA GLU A 160 -3.17 3.58 -3.55
C GLU A 160 -4.34 3.73 -4.55
N ALA A 161 -5.11 4.78 -4.38
CA ALA A 161 -6.26 5.07 -5.21
C ALA A 161 -5.87 5.68 -6.57
N GLY A 162 -6.66 5.39 -7.60
CA GLY A 162 -6.57 6.08 -8.89
C GLY A 162 -5.64 5.46 -9.94
N LEU A 163 -5.03 4.29 -9.69
CA LEU A 163 -4.40 3.49 -10.74
C LEU A 163 -5.47 3.05 -11.74
N ARG A 164 -5.19 3.20 -13.06
CA ARG A 164 -6.12 2.81 -14.15
C ARG A 164 -5.36 2.23 -15.34
N THR A 165 -5.94 1.18 -15.91
CA THR A 165 -5.58 0.66 -17.23
C THR A 165 -6.64 0.98 -18.28
N SER A 166 -7.85 1.36 -17.83
CA SER A 166 -9.03 1.58 -18.68
C SER A 166 -9.49 0.33 -19.45
N ASN A 167 -9.01 -0.85 -19.06
CA ASN A 167 -9.37 -2.13 -19.64
C ASN A 167 -9.79 -3.10 -18.52
N LEU A 168 -11.09 -3.36 -18.37
CA LEU A 168 -11.63 -4.25 -17.32
C LEU A 168 -11.11 -5.70 -17.42
N GLY A 169 -10.60 -6.10 -18.56
CA GLY A 169 -10.02 -7.43 -18.78
C GLY A 169 -8.53 -7.52 -18.40
N GLU A 170 -7.86 -6.37 -18.15
CA GLU A 170 -6.41 -6.39 -17.95
C GLU A 170 -5.90 -5.21 -17.07
N PRO A 171 -5.44 -5.51 -15.84
CA PRO A 171 -5.48 -6.82 -15.16
C PRO A 171 -6.89 -7.18 -14.70
N PHE A 172 -7.20 -8.47 -14.71
CA PHE A 172 -8.47 -9.00 -14.23
C PHE A 172 -8.26 -9.80 -12.92
N PRO A 173 -9.07 -9.56 -11.87
CA PRO A 173 -10.22 -8.64 -11.78
C PRO A 173 -9.89 -7.23 -11.26
N GLU A 174 -8.60 -6.87 -11.15
CA GLU A 174 -8.09 -5.70 -10.40
C GLU A 174 -8.66 -4.37 -10.92
N GLU A 175 -8.75 -4.17 -12.24
CA GLU A 175 -9.27 -2.92 -12.78
C GLU A 175 -10.76 -2.70 -12.42
N GLY A 176 -11.56 -3.77 -12.42
CA GLY A 176 -12.95 -3.71 -11.98
C GLY A 176 -13.06 -3.40 -10.48
N ASN A 177 -12.22 -4.04 -9.67
CA ASN A 177 -12.17 -3.80 -8.23
C ASN A 177 -11.80 -2.33 -7.91
N ARG A 178 -10.82 -1.75 -8.60
CA ARG A 178 -10.42 -0.33 -8.43
C ARG A 178 -11.59 0.61 -8.63
N GLN A 179 -12.37 0.39 -9.70
CA GLN A 179 -13.52 1.23 -10.03
C GLN A 179 -14.63 1.09 -9.00
N ILE A 180 -14.92 -0.12 -8.52
CA ILE A 180 -15.91 -0.36 -7.45
C ILE A 180 -15.47 0.33 -6.17
N ILE A 181 -14.23 0.13 -5.71
CA ILE A 181 -13.71 0.76 -4.49
C ILE A 181 -13.79 2.29 -4.61
N SER A 182 -13.44 2.86 -5.77
CA SER A 182 -13.49 4.32 -5.97
C SER A 182 -14.87 4.91 -5.80
N ARG A 183 -15.94 4.16 -6.11
CA ARG A 183 -17.32 4.62 -5.89
C ARG A 183 -17.75 4.55 -4.42
N LEU A 184 -17.25 3.56 -3.69
CA LEU A 184 -17.59 3.35 -2.27
C LEU A 184 -16.74 4.22 -1.32
N ALA A 185 -15.51 4.54 -1.72
CA ALA A 185 -14.58 5.26 -0.88
C ALA A 185 -15.00 6.70 -0.64
N SER A 186 -14.93 7.14 0.61
CA SER A 186 -15.21 8.50 1.03
C SER A 186 -14.02 9.44 0.83
N LEU A 187 -12.79 8.92 0.99
CA LEU A 187 -11.53 9.64 0.79
C LEU A 187 -10.55 8.75 0.04
N HIS A 188 -9.80 9.35 -0.87
CA HIS A 188 -8.85 8.68 -1.75
C HIS A 188 -7.43 9.18 -1.49
N PHE A 189 -6.50 8.28 -1.20
CA PHE A 189 -5.08 8.56 -1.07
C PHE A 189 -4.37 8.14 -2.35
N ALA A 190 -4.16 9.08 -3.23
CA ALA A 190 -3.56 8.85 -4.55
C ALA A 190 -2.02 8.90 -4.45
N PRO A 191 -1.30 7.92 -5.03
CA PRO A 191 0.16 7.95 -5.03
C PRO A 191 0.75 9.12 -5.81
N THR A 192 0.15 9.51 -6.93
CA THR A 192 0.67 10.53 -7.83
C THR A 192 -0.42 11.48 -8.33
N GLU A 193 -0.04 12.62 -8.91
CA GLU A 193 -0.97 13.54 -9.59
C GLU A 193 -1.67 12.89 -10.79
N ALA A 194 -1.02 11.94 -11.47
CA ALA A 194 -1.66 11.18 -12.54
C ALA A 194 -2.82 10.32 -12.00
N ASN A 195 -2.61 9.67 -10.87
CA ASN A 195 -3.66 8.89 -10.20
C ASN A 195 -4.82 9.78 -9.72
N ARG A 196 -4.51 10.96 -9.17
CA ARG A 196 -5.52 11.98 -8.83
C ARG A 196 -6.33 12.39 -10.06
N THR A 197 -5.66 12.65 -11.17
CA THR A 197 -6.31 13.04 -12.42
C THR A 197 -7.26 11.96 -12.94
N ASN A 198 -6.90 10.68 -12.83
CA ASN A 198 -7.78 9.58 -13.21
C ASN A 198 -9.08 9.58 -12.39
N LEU A 199 -8.98 9.76 -11.07
CA LEU A 199 -10.15 9.84 -10.17
C LEU A 199 -11.07 11.03 -10.52
N ILE A 200 -10.50 12.20 -10.79
CA ILE A 200 -11.26 13.40 -11.20
C ILE A 200 -11.99 13.14 -12.52
N ARG A 201 -11.33 12.52 -13.51
CA ARG A 201 -11.97 12.15 -14.79
C ARG A 201 -13.14 11.20 -14.63
N GLU A 202 -13.14 10.39 -13.59
CA GLU A 202 -14.26 9.51 -13.24
C GLU A 202 -15.33 10.19 -12.38
N GLY A 203 -15.20 11.49 -12.13
CA GLY A 203 -16.18 12.29 -11.40
C GLY A 203 -16.04 12.24 -9.87
N ILE A 204 -14.87 11.80 -9.35
CA ILE A 204 -14.58 11.95 -7.93
C ILE A 204 -14.25 13.42 -7.64
N GLU A 205 -14.89 13.97 -6.61
CA GLU A 205 -14.71 15.36 -6.20
C GLU A 205 -13.25 15.61 -5.77
N PRO A 206 -12.57 16.65 -6.31
CA PRO A 206 -11.14 16.89 -6.05
C PRO A 206 -10.78 17.02 -4.57
N ASP A 207 -11.69 17.56 -3.75
CA ASP A 207 -11.47 17.73 -2.31
C ASP A 207 -11.60 16.43 -1.51
N ARG A 208 -11.97 15.31 -2.16
CA ARG A 208 -11.94 13.95 -1.62
C ARG A 208 -10.70 13.16 -2.05
N ILE A 209 -9.71 13.81 -2.64
CA ILE A 209 -8.49 13.16 -3.12
C ILE A 209 -7.27 13.86 -2.53
N VAL A 210 -6.45 13.10 -1.83
CA VAL A 210 -5.17 13.57 -1.26
C VAL A 210 -4.03 12.87 -1.98
N VAL A 211 -3.10 13.63 -2.55
CA VAL A 211 -1.88 13.06 -3.13
C VAL A 211 -0.87 12.84 -2.01
N THR A 212 -0.58 11.58 -1.73
CA THR A 212 0.24 11.19 -0.58
C THR A 212 1.64 10.72 -0.93
N GLY A 213 1.85 10.21 -2.13
CA GLY A 213 2.93 9.31 -2.46
C GLY A 213 2.52 7.85 -2.24
N ASN A 214 3.36 6.91 -2.68
CA ASN A 214 3.14 5.49 -2.48
C ASN A 214 3.78 5.03 -1.16
N THR A 215 3.02 4.37 -0.31
CA THR A 215 3.46 3.84 0.98
C THR A 215 4.52 2.74 0.88
N SER A 216 4.77 2.18 -0.32
CA SER A 216 5.93 1.31 -0.55
C SER A 216 7.25 2.00 -0.28
N ILE A 217 7.34 3.32 -0.55
CA ILE A 217 8.57 4.11 -0.32
C ILE A 217 8.79 4.32 1.19
N ASP A 218 7.72 4.49 1.96
CA ASP A 218 7.79 4.52 3.43
C ASP A 218 8.28 3.18 3.98
N MET A 219 7.75 2.07 3.45
CA MET A 219 8.18 0.73 3.86
C MET A 219 9.63 0.45 3.49
N LEU A 220 10.05 0.86 2.29
CA LEU A 220 11.43 0.77 1.84
C LEU A 220 12.37 1.51 2.80
N ALA A 221 12.06 2.78 3.12
CA ALA A 221 12.85 3.61 4.02
C ALA A 221 12.93 3.01 5.43
N TRP A 222 11.85 2.37 5.91
CA TRP A 222 11.85 1.67 7.18
C TRP A 222 12.65 0.36 7.11
N ALA A 223 12.46 -0.46 6.06
CA ALA A 223 13.15 -1.74 5.89
C ALA A 223 14.66 -1.58 5.76
N MET A 224 15.14 -0.53 5.08
CA MET A 224 16.58 -0.23 4.98
C MET A 224 17.26 0.03 6.34
N ARG A 225 16.51 0.40 7.36
CA ARG A 225 17.03 0.60 8.73
C ARG A 225 17.00 -0.68 9.58
N GLN A 226 16.33 -1.75 9.11
CA GLN A 226 16.28 -3.01 9.83
C GLN A 226 17.56 -3.83 9.59
N PRO A 227 18.05 -4.58 10.60
CA PRO A 227 19.14 -5.52 10.40
C PRO A 227 18.68 -6.64 9.47
N ALA A 228 19.36 -6.80 8.36
CA ALA A 228 19.16 -7.90 7.42
C ALA A 228 20.45 -8.12 6.62
N ASP A 229 20.70 -9.36 6.25
CA ASP A 229 21.69 -9.75 5.24
C ASP A 229 21.01 -10.02 3.90
N PHE A 230 21.75 -10.53 2.90
CA PHE A 230 21.20 -10.86 1.60
C PHE A 230 20.52 -12.23 1.56
N GLY A 231 20.51 -12.96 2.69
CA GLY A 231 19.95 -14.29 2.82
C GLY A 231 20.86 -15.42 2.33
N PRO A 232 20.41 -16.66 2.45
CA PRO A 232 21.23 -17.86 2.23
C PRO A 232 21.88 -17.91 0.84
N GLY A 233 23.18 -18.31 0.81
CA GLY A 233 23.97 -18.42 -0.43
C GLY A 233 24.57 -17.11 -0.93
N LEU A 234 24.41 -16.00 -0.18
CA LEU A 234 24.98 -14.69 -0.48
C LEU A 234 25.79 -14.12 0.70
N GLU A 235 26.19 -14.95 1.66
CA GLU A 235 26.87 -14.54 2.90
C GLU A 235 28.19 -13.81 2.62
N THR A 236 28.98 -14.32 1.68
CA THR A 236 30.26 -13.70 1.27
C THR A 236 30.06 -12.36 0.59
N LEU A 237 28.99 -12.24 -0.19
CA LEU A 237 28.65 -11.01 -0.89
C LEU A 237 28.10 -9.94 0.07
N SER A 238 27.32 -10.37 1.06
CA SER A 238 26.81 -9.51 2.14
C SER A 238 27.95 -8.95 3.01
N ALA A 239 29.04 -9.70 3.15
CA ALA A 239 30.22 -9.31 3.93
C ALA A 239 31.22 -8.42 3.16
N ASP A 240 31.05 -8.25 1.84
CA ASP A 240 31.96 -7.45 0.99
C ASP A 240 31.22 -6.23 0.37
N PRO A 241 31.13 -5.11 1.09
CA PRO A 241 30.41 -3.92 0.63
C PRO A 241 31.07 -3.22 -0.58
N GLY A 242 32.31 -3.58 -0.92
CA GLY A 242 33.03 -3.06 -2.09
C GLY A 242 32.69 -3.79 -3.38
N ARG A 243 32.03 -4.93 -3.31
CA ARG A 243 31.69 -5.74 -4.47
C ARG A 243 30.55 -5.11 -5.26
N ARG A 244 30.78 -4.94 -6.57
CA ARG A 244 29.72 -4.42 -7.46
C ARG A 244 28.65 -5.48 -7.69
N ILE A 245 27.39 -5.12 -7.52
CA ILE A 245 26.23 -6.00 -7.68
C ILE A 245 25.31 -5.47 -8.77
N VAL A 246 24.89 -6.35 -9.68
CA VAL A 246 23.75 -6.14 -10.58
C VAL A 246 22.63 -7.05 -10.12
N LEU A 247 21.52 -6.46 -9.66
CA LEU A 247 20.33 -7.22 -9.29
C LEU A 247 19.44 -7.41 -10.52
N VAL A 248 19.07 -8.66 -10.81
CA VAL A 248 18.21 -9.00 -11.93
C VAL A 248 16.94 -9.68 -11.44
N THR A 249 15.76 -9.15 -11.79
CA THR A 249 14.48 -9.81 -11.51
C THR A 249 13.67 -9.96 -12.79
N ALA A 250 13.30 -11.20 -13.13
CA ALA A 250 12.58 -11.51 -14.36
C ALA A 250 11.59 -12.66 -14.12
N HIS A 251 10.27 -12.33 -14.13
CA HIS A 251 9.24 -13.31 -13.78
C HIS A 251 7.88 -13.02 -14.44
N ARG A 252 7.71 -11.92 -15.14
CA ARG A 252 6.43 -11.54 -15.76
C ARG A 252 6.03 -12.55 -16.85
N ARG A 253 4.75 -12.92 -16.87
CA ARG A 253 4.21 -13.91 -17.84
C ARG A 253 4.41 -13.49 -19.28
N GLU A 254 4.32 -12.19 -19.56
CA GLU A 254 4.57 -11.60 -20.88
C GLU A 254 5.99 -11.85 -21.42
N ASN A 255 6.96 -12.05 -20.52
CA ASN A 255 8.35 -12.34 -20.85
C ASN A 255 8.65 -13.85 -20.96
N TRP A 256 7.72 -14.74 -20.63
CA TRP A 256 7.99 -16.17 -20.65
C TRP A 256 8.42 -16.65 -22.05
N GLY A 257 9.34 -17.60 -22.09
CA GLY A 257 9.93 -18.08 -23.33
C GLY A 257 10.99 -17.15 -23.88
N ARG A 258 10.75 -16.50 -25.01
CA ARG A 258 11.75 -15.67 -25.74
C ARG A 258 12.24 -14.48 -24.91
N GLY A 259 11.38 -13.81 -24.19
CA GLY A 259 11.75 -12.64 -23.37
C GLY A 259 12.73 -13.01 -22.26
N LEU A 260 12.43 -14.06 -21.47
CA LEU A 260 13.34 -14.53 -20.42
C LEU A 260 14.66 -15.03 -20.98
N ARG A 261 14.65 -15.72 -22.14
CA ARG A 261 15.89 -16.14 -22.82
C ARG A 261 16.73 -14.94 -23.20
N GLY A 262 16.13 -13.88 -23.77
CA GLY A 262 16.85 -12.66 -24.14
C GLY A 262 17.45 -11.94 -22.93
N ILE A 263 16.74 -11.88 -21.80
CA ILE A 263 17.29 -11.34 -20.55
C ILE A 263 18.47 -12.20 -20.07
N ALA A 264 18.35 -13.53 -20.09
CA ALA A 264 19.44 -14.45 -19.71
C ALA A 264 20.68 -14.32 -20.61
N GLU A 265 20.50 -14.20 -21.92
CA GLU A 265 21.58 -13.96 -22.91
C GLU A 265 22.30 -12.63 -22.63
N ALA A 266 21.53 -11.56 -22.30
CA ALA A 266 22.11 -10.28 -21.90
C ALA A 266 22.95 -10.41 -20.61
N VAL A 267 22.42 -11.06 -19.58
CA VAL A 267 23.16 -11.30 -18.32
C VAL A 267 24.42 -12.14 -18.58
N ALA A 268 24.32 -13.17 -19.44
CA ALA A 268 25.45 -13.98 -19.84
C ALA A 268 26.56 -13.13 -20.47
N SER A 269 26.23 -12.29 -21.45
CA SER A 269 27.16 -11.39 -22.13
C SER A 269 27.78 -10.36 -21.16
N LEU A 270 26.97 -9.81 -20.26
CA LEU A 270 27.46 -8.87 -19.23
C LEU A 270 28.36 -9.57 -18.21
N SER A 271 28.08 -10.81 -17.82
CA SER A 271 28.92 -11.56 -16.88
C SER A 271 30.31 -11.85 -17.45
N ASP A 272 30.41 -12.11 -18.77
CA ASP A 272 31.69 -12.28 -19.46
C ASP A 272 32.47 -10.96 -19.56
N ARG A 273 31.75 -9.85 -19.81
CA ARG A 273 32.36 -8.52 -19.97
C ARG A 273 32.82 -7.90 -18.66
N TYR A 274 32.13 -8.21 -17.54
CA TYR A 274 32.38 -7.65 -16.21
C TYR A 274 32.65 -8.74 -15.17
N PRO A 275 33.79 -9.43 -15.23
CA PRO A 275 34.09 -10.60 -14.38
C PRO A 275 34.14 -10.26 -12.88
N ASP A 276 34.42 -8.99 -12.53
CA ASP A 276 34.48 -8.51 -11.14
C ASP A 276 33.11 -8.02 -10.60
N THR A 277 32.05 -8.15 -11.39
CA THR A 277 30.70 -7.78 -11.01
C THR A 277 29.88 -9.04 -10.75
N GLU A 278 29.15 -9.07 -9.63
CA GLU A 278 28.26 -10.18 -9.28
C GLU A 278 26.84 -9.89 -9.82
N PHE A 279 26.28 -10.83 -10.55
CA PHE A 279 24.92 -10.78 -11.06
C PHE A 279 24.04 -11.66 -10.17
N VAL A 280 23.15 -11.06 -9.41
CA VAL A 280 22.28 -11.77 -8.47
C VAL A 280 20.86 -11.85 -9.00
N LEU A 281 20.35 -13.07 -9.14
CA LEU A 281 19.03 -13.38 -9.68
C LEU A 281 18.19 -14.13 -8.66
N PRO A 282 17.36 -13.47 -7.81
CA PRO A 282 16.32 -14.14 -7.06
C PRO A 282 15.28 -14.72 -8.04
N MET A 283 15.20 -16.05 -8.11
CA MET A 283 14.42 -16.74 -9.14
C MET A 283 12.99 -16.96 -8.70
N HIS A 284 12.04 -16.75 -9.60
CA HIS A 284 10.64 -17.08 -9.35
C HIS A 284 10.47 -18.60 -9.17
N PRO A 285 9.57 -19.08 -8.25
CA PRO A 285 9.37 -20.52 -8.00
C PRO A 285 8.86 -21.30 -9.20
N ASN A 286 8.18 -20.65 -10.16
CA ASN A 286 7.61 -21.32 -11.32
C ASN A 286 8.71 -21.86 -12.27
N PRO A 287 8.73 -23.17 -12.56
CA PRO A 287 9.73 -23.78 -13.45
C PRO A 287 9.82 -23.15 -14.84
N VAL A 288 8.70 -22.67 -15.40
CA VAL A 288 8.67 -22.01 -16.71
C VAL A 288 9.49 -20.73 -16.73
N ALA A 289 9.49 -19.99 -15.62
CA ALA A 289 10.29 -18.79 -15.46
C ALA A 289 11.77 -19.13 -15.14
N ARG A 290 12.05 -20.21 -14.43
CA ARG A 290 13.40 -20.62 -14.02
C ARG A 290 14.20 -21.23 -15.16
N GLY A 291 13.56 -22.06 -15.99
CA GLY A 291 14.24 -22.91 -16.99
C GLY A 291 15.25 -22.14 -17.85
N PRO A 292 14.87 -21.10 -18.58
CA PRO A 292 15.79 -20.34 -19.42
C PRO A 292 16.96 -19.70 -18.67
N LEU A 293 16.72 -19.24 -17.41
CA LEU A 293 17.75 -18.65 -16.56
C LEU A 293 18.79 -19.68 -16.11
N VAL A 294 18.32 -20.86 -15.65
CA VAL A 294 19.22 -21.95 -15.24
C VAL A 294 20.02 -22.46 -16.42
N GLU A 295 19.38 -22.71 -17.56
CA GLU A 295 20.02 -23.24 -18.78
C GLU A 295 21.21 -22.38 -19.25
N LEU A 296 21.07 -21.04 -19.19
CA LEU A 296 22.05 -20.13 -19.75
C LEU A 296 23.06 -19.56 -18.73
N LEU A 297 22.77 -19.66 -17.44
CA LEU A 297 23.50 -18.91 -16.41
C LEU A 297 24.13 -19.78 -15.33
N SER A 298 23.77 -21.06 -15.19
CA SER A 298 24.22 -21.91 -14.04
C SER A 298 25.74 -22.10 -13.99
N ASP A 299 26.42 -22.12 -15.12
CA ASP A 299 27.86 -22.41 -15.20
C ASP A 299 28.75 -21.16 -15.05
N ARG A 300 28.14 -19.98 -14.81
CA ARG A 300 28.86 -18.71 -14.74
C ARG A 300 29.32 -18.40 -13.33
N ARG A 301 30.62 -18.11 -13.15
CA ARG A 301 31.26 -17.97 -11.84
C ARG A 301 30.75 -16.77 -11.03
N ASN A 302 30.36 -15.67 -11.72
CA ASN A 302 29.91 -14.41 -11.13
C ASN A 302 28.38 -14.20 -11.28
N VAL A 303 27.62 -15.29 -11.52
CA VAL A 303 26.16 -15.27 -11.53
C VAL A 303 25.63 -16.11 -10.37
N ARG A 304 24.78 -15.53 -9.56
CA ARG A 304 24.16 -16.16 -8.39
C ARG A 304 22.67 -16.35 -8.63
N LEU A 305 22.29 -17.57 -9.01
CA LEU A 305 20.90 -17.98 -9.08
C LEU A 305 20.45 -18.40 -7.69
N VAL A 306 19.58 -17.62 -7.06
CA VAL A 306 19.18 -17.83 -5.65
C VAL A 306 17.70 -17.99 -5.51
N GLU A 307 17.26 -18.64 -4.43
CA GLU A 307 15.83 -18.76 -4.11
C GLU A 307 15.22 -17.38 -3.80
N PRO A 308 13.87 -17.24 -3.90
CA PRO A 308 13.21 -15.99 -3.55
C PRO A 308 13.59 -15.51 -2.16
N ARG A 309 13.80 -14.22 -2.03
CA ARG A 309 14.16 -13.60 -0.75
C ARG A 309 12.93 -13.15 0.02
N ASP A 310 13.01 -13.14 1.35
CA ASP A 310 12.08 -12.35 2.14
C ASP A 310 12.21 -10.85 1.80
N TYR A 311 11.27 -10.05 2.28
CA TYR A 311 11.23 -8.64 1.90
C TYR A 311 12.46 -7.88 2.36
N PHE A 312 12.95 -8.09 3.58
CA PHE A 312 14.06 -7.31 4.14
C PHE A 312 15.39 -7.67 3.49
N ALA A 313 15.65 -8.96 3.28
CA ALA A 313 16.81 -9.43 2.55
C ALA A 313 16.82 -8.91 1.10
N PHE A 314 15.65 -8.91 0.44
CA PHE A 314 15.52 -8.37 -0.91
C PHE A 314 15.79 -6.86 -0.97
N ILE A 315 15.23 -6.08 -0.02
CA ILE A 315 15.45 -4.62 0.05
C ILE A 315 16.94 -4.32 0.34
N ARG A 316 17.56 -5.09 1.23
CA ARG A 316 18.99 -4.91 1.52
C ARG A 316 19.85 -5.21 0.28
N LEU A 317 19.55 -6.28 -0.44
CA LEU A 317 20.22 -6.64 -1.69
C LEU A 317 19.99 -5.55 -2.76
N MET A 318 18.75 -5.08 -2.91
CA MET A 318 18.40 -4.00 -3.82
C MET A 318 19.19 -2.72 -3.50
N GLY A 319 19.24 -2.32 -2.22
CA GLY A 319 19.97 -1.12 -1.77
C GLY A 319 21.50 -1.19 -1.98
N SER A 320 22.06 -2.38 -2.15
CA SER A 320 23.47 -2.60 -2.40
C SER A 320 23.80 -2.75 -3.91
N ALA A 321 22.76 -2.75 -4.78
CA ALA A 321 22.97 -2.88 -6.21
C ALA A 321 23.51 -1.59 -6.84
N SER A 322 24.42 -1.74 -7.79
CA SER A 322 24.91 -0.64 -8.64
C SER A 322 24.01 -0.42 -9.87
N LEU A 323 23.26 -1.44 -10.23
CA LEU A 323 22.35 -1.45 -11.37
C LEU A 323 21.24 -2.49 -11.09
N ILE A 324 20.03 -2.18 -11.53
CA ILE A 324 18.92 -3.14 -11.48
C ILE A 324 18.37 -3.35 -12.90
N ILE A 325 18.20 -4.63 -13.29
CA ILE A 325 17.50 -5.04 -14.50
C ILE A 325 16.23 -5.75 -14.06
N THR A 326 15.06 -5.23 -14.40
CA THR A 326 13.81 -5.74 -13.81
C THR A 326 12.61 -5.69 -14.78
N ASP A 327 11.70 -6.65 -14.61
CA ASP A 327 10.33 -6.59 -15.17
C ASP A 327 9.27 -6.38 -14.08
N SER A 328 9.68 -6.24 -12.80
CA SER A 328 8.78 -6.10 -11.65
C SER A 328 8.26 -4.66 -11.49
N GLY A 329 6.93 -4.51 -11.31
CA GLY A 329 6.32 -3.20 -11.05
C GLY A 329 6.76 -2.57 -9.73
N GLY A 330 6.82 -3.35 -8.63
CA GLY A 330 7.24 -2.82 -7.33
C GLY A 330 8.69 -2.33 -7.31
N VAL A 331 9.60 -3.07 -7.97
CA VAL A 331 11.01 -2.65 -8.09
C VAL A 331 11.14 -1.34 -8.87
N GLN A 332 10.30 -1.12 -9.88
CA GLN A 332 10.25 0.15 -10.63
C GLN A 332 9.84 1.35 -9.77
N GLU A 333 9.05 1.13 -8.73
CA GLU A 333 8.63 2.17 -7.78
C GLU A 333 9.69 2.39 -6.68
N GLU A 334 10.26 1.31 -6.16
CA GLU A 334 11.14 1.30 -4.97
C GLU A 334 12.60 1.65 -5.29
N ALA A 335 13.18 1.06 -6.33
CA ALA A 335 14.61 1.21 -6.63
C ALA A 335 15.04 2.66 -6.94
N PRO A 336 14.25 3.49 -7.64
CA PRO A 336 14.58 4.90 -7.83
C PRO A 336 14.70 5.70 -6.54
N ALA A 337 13.97 5.33 -5.49
CA ALA A 337 14.07 5.99 -4.19
C ALA A 337 15.42 5.76 -3.48
N LEU A 338 16.19 4.74 -3.93
CA LEU A 338 17.54 4.47 -3.48
C LEU A 338 18.62 5.11 -4.36
N GLY A 339 18.20 5.85 -5.40
CA GLY A 339 19.12 6.46 -6.38
C GLY A 339 19.82 5.45 -7.29
N ILE A 340 19.25 4.24 -7.46
CA ILE A 340 19.85 3.16 -8.23
C ILE A 340 19.32 3.20 -9.67
N PRO A 341 20.17 3.14 -10.69
CA PRO A 341 19.75 3.05 -12.09
C PRO A 341 18.91 1.79 -12.33
N VAL A 342 17.78 1.96 -13.03
CA VAL A 342 16.83 0.87 -13.30
C VAL A 342 16.61 0.71 -14.81
N LEU A 343 16.95 -0.47 -15.32
CA LEU A 343 16.62 -0.90 -16.67
C LEU A 343 15.39 -1.80 -16.64
N VAL A 344 14.33 -1.34 -17.28
CA VAL A 344 13.05 -2.05 -17.31
C VAL A 344 13.02 -3.00 -18.51
N ALA A 345 13.09 -4.31 -18.23
CA ALA A 345 13.10 -5.38 -19.23
C ALA A 345 11.68 -5.71 -19.71
N ARG A 346 10.97 -4.70 -20.22
CA ARG A 346 9.60 -4.77 -20.76
C ARG A 346 9.47 -3.90 -22.01
N GLY A 347 8.52 -4.25 -22.89
CA GLY A 347 8.17 -3.42 -24.05
C GLY A 347 7.38 -2.17 -23.68
N VAL A 348 6.53 -2.29 -22.64
CA VAL A 348 5.70 -1.22 -22.07
C VAL A 348 5.70 -1.31 -20.54
N THR A 349 5.39 -0.21 -19.86
CA THR A 349 5.22 -0.20 -18.41
C THR A 349 4.05 0.69 -18.02
N GLU A 350 3.35 0.32 -16.97
CA GLU A 350 2.31 1.14 -16.33
C GLU A 350 2.91 2.25 -15.43
N ARG A 351 4.23 2.29 -15.30
CA ARG A 351 4.99 3.26 -14.50
C ARG A 351 5.60 4.35 -15.40
N GLU A 352 4.76 4.93 -16.25
CA GLU A 352 5.18 5.96 -17.19
C GLU A 352 5.75 7.21 -16.50
N GLU A 353 5.30 7.53 -15.29
CA GLU A 353 5.85 8.65 -14.51
C GLU A 353 7.34 8.48 -14.26
N GLY A 354 7.80 7.26 -13.94
CA GLY A 354 9.21 6.96 -13.71
C GLY A 354 10.04 7.11 -15.00
N VAL A 355 9.48 6.71 -16.14
CA VAL A 355 10.13 6.90 -17.45
C VAL A 355 10.23 8.38 -17.81
N ARG A 356 9.13 9.13 -17.63
CA ARG A 356 9.10 10.59 -17.87
C ARG A 356 10.02 11.38 -16.94
N ALA A 357 10.11 10.94 -15.68
CA ALA A 357 11.02 11.55 -14.71
C ALA A 357 12.50 11.19 -14.95
N GLY A 358 12.79 10.20 -15.82
CA GLY A 358 14.15 9.74 -16.07
C GLY A 358 14.72 8.81 -15.00
N THR A 359 13.88 8.32 -14.06
CA THR A 359 14.29 7.36 -13.04
C THR A 359 14.28 5.91 -13.54
N LEU A 360 13.59 5.65 -14.65
CA LEU A 360 13.48 4.35 -15.30
C LEU A 360 13.87 4.44 -16.76
N GLN A 361 14.62 3.45 -17.28
CA GLN A 361 14.91 3.30 -18.69
C GLN A 361 14.27 2.03 -19.23
N LEU A 362 13.35 2.16 -20.18
CA LEU A 362 12.68 1.04 -20.84
C LEU A 362 13.62 0.46 -21.93
N VAL A 363 14.06 -0.79 -21.76
CA VAL A 363 15.03 -1.45 -22.63
C VAL A 363 14.44 -2.62 -23.43
N GLY A 364 13.27 -3.13 -23.05
CA GLY A 364 12.70 -4.36 -23.63
C GLY A 364 13.48 -5.59 -23.22
N THR A 365 13.31 -6.68 -23.98
CA THR A 365 13.96 -7.98 -23.73
C THR A 365 15.00 -8.35 -24.77
N ASP A 366 15.37 -7.43 -25.64
CA ASP A 366 16.43 -7.61 -26.64
C ASP A 366 17.80 -7.61 -25.96
N PRO A 367 18.62 -8.68 -26.11
CA PRO A 367 19.90 -8.80 -25.40
C PRO A 367 20.87 -7.65 -25.71
N ALA A 368 20.96 -7.23 -26.96
CA ALA A 368 21.90 -6.18 -27.37
C ALA A 368 21.53 -4.82 -26.75
N ARG A 369 20.24 -4.50 -26.69
CA ARG A 369 19.77 -3.27 -26.05
C ARG A 369 20.01 -3.27 -24.53
N ILE A 370 19.77 -4.41 -23.86
CA ILE A 370 20.04 -4.55 -22.42
C ILE A 370 21.53 -4.38 -22.14
N VAL A 371 22.38 -5.07 -22.91
CA VAL A 371 23.86 -4.99 -22.77
C VAL A 371 24.34 -3.56 -23.00
N ALA A 372 23.90 -2.89 -24.07
CA ALA A 372 24.31 -1.52 -24.35
C ALA A 372 23.92 -0.55 -23.22
N ALA A 373 22.68 -0.62 -22.74
CA ALA A 373 22.21 0.24 -21.65
C ALA A 373 22.91 -0.05 -20.31
N ALA A 374 23.13 -1.33 -19.98
CA ALA A 374 23.83 -1.74 -18.77
C ALA A 374 25.30 -1.30 -18.80
N SER A 375 25.95 -1.40 -19.95
CA SER A 375 27.37 -1.00 -20.10
C SER A 375 27.59 0.49 -19.85
N ILE A 376 26.64 1.37 -20.25
CA ILE A 376 26.72 2.81 -19.95
C ILE A 376 26.80 3.06 -18.42
N VAL A 377 26.11 2.24 -17.63
CA VAL A 377 26.13 2.35 -16.16
C VAL A 377 27.37 1.70 -15.58
N LEU A 378 27.72 0.50 -16.06
CA LEU A 378 28.82 -0.31 -15.50
C LEU A 378 30.21 0.21 -15.90
N ASP A 379 30.34 0.96 -17.00
CA ASP A 379 31.61 1.56 -17.42
C ASP A 379 31.95 2.87 -16.65
N ARG A 380 31.01 3.36 -15.80
CA ARG A 380 31.26 4.54 -14.96
C ARG A 380 32.34 4.26 -13.92
N SER A 381 33.21 5.21 -13.70
CA SER A 381 34.10 5.24 -12.55
C SER A 381 33.30 5.38 -11.24
N PRO A 382 33.85 4.99 -10.07
CA PRO A 382 33.18 5.18 -8.78
C PRO A 382 32.73 6.62 -8.53
N ALA A 383 33.53 7.62 -8.92
CA ALA A 383 33.18 9.03 -8.75
C ALA A 383 32.00 9.46 -9.66
N GLU A 384 31.95 8.98 -10.89
CA GLU A 384 30.83 9.24 -11.80
C GLU A 384 29.55 8.54 -11.35
N ALA A 385 29.66 7.32 -10.80
CA ALA A 385 28.54 6.59 -10.25
C ALA A 385 27.95 7.31 -9.03
N GLU A 386 28.79 7.79 -8.12
CA GLU A 386 28.33 8.55 -6.93
C GLU A 386 27.71 9.88 -7.34
N ARG A 387 28.30 10.59 -8.28
CA ARG A 387 27.71 11.84 -8.81
C ARG A 387 26.36 11.59 -9.47
N ALA A 388 26.24 10.54 -10.29
CA ALA A 388 24.98 10.18 -10.93
C ALA A 388 23.88 9.83 -9.91
N LYS A 389 24.25 9.24 -8.77
CA LYS A 389 23.32 8.95 -7.66
C LYS A 389 22.84 10.23 -6.97
N LEU A 390 23.75 11.18 -6.72
CA LEU A 390 23.40 12.48 -6.13
C LEU A 390 22.56 13.36 -7.05
N GLU A 391 22.78 13.26 -8.36
CA GLU A 391 22.06 14.00 -9.41
C GLU A 391 20.80 13.27 -9.89
N ALA A 392 20.48 12.09 -9.31
CA ALA A 392 19.31 11.30 -9.70
C ALA A 392 18.02 12.12 -9.56
N PRO A 393 17.10 12.04 -10.52
CA PRO A 393 15.81 12.72 -10.43
C PRO A 393 15.03 12.24 -9.18
N ALA A 394 14.20 13.14 -8.64
CA ALA A 394 13.31 12.78 -7.55
C ALA A 394 12.39 11.63 -7.97
N ASN A 395 12.18 10.69 -7.05
CA ASN A 395 11.27 9.56 -7.30
C ASN A 395 9.82 10.06 -7.41
N PRO A 396 9.15 9.90 -8.57
CA PRO A 396 7.78 10.39 -8.75
C PRO A 396 6.75 9.65 -7.88
N TYR A 397 7.11 8.49 -7.33
CA TYR A 397 6.21 7.67 -6.51
C TYR A 397 6.21 8.05 -5.04
N GLY A 398 7.06 8.97 -4.58
CA GLY A 398 7.01 9.48 -3.23
C GLY A 398 8.38 9.73 -2.59
N ASP A 399 8.31 10.33 -1.41
CA ASP A 399 9.45 10.78 -0.61
C ASP A 399 9.56 10.04 0.75
N GLY A 400 8.80 8.95 0.94
CA GLY A 400 8.77 8.17 2.19
C GLY A 400 7.97 8.83 3.32
N ARG A 401 7.04 9.72 2.99
CA ARG A 401 6.15 10.40 3.93
C ARG A 401 4.66 10.19 3.65
N ALA A 402 4.32 9.18 2.86
CA ALA A 402 2.94 8.90 2.49
C ALA A 402 2.10 8.51 3.70
N ALA A 403 2.62 7.65 4.59
CA ALA A 403 1.94 7.24 5.81
C ALA A 403 1.65 8.44 6.74
N ILE A 404 2.57 9.39 6.85
CA ILE A 404 2.37 10.63 7.64
C ILE A 404 1.21 11.42 7.05
N ARG A 405 1.19 11.68 5.75
CA ARG A 405 0.12 12.44 5.07
C ARG A 405 -1.25 11.77 5.19
N ILE A 406 -1.28 10.42 5.12
CA ILE A 406 -2.51 9.65 5.33
C ILE A 406 -3.03 9.85 6.75
N VAL A 407 -2.18 9.73 7.77
CA VAL A 407 -2.60 9.85 9.17
C VAL A 407 -2.99 11.29 9.52
N GLU A 408 -2.27 12.30 9.02
CA GLU A 408 -2.65 13.71 9.18
C GLU A 408 -4.02 14.03 8.56
N ALA A 409 -4.30 13.50 7.37
CA ALA A 409 -5.61 13.66 6.73
C ALA A 409 -6.72 12.96 7.53
N LEU A 410 -6.45 11.76 8.07
CA LEU A 410 -7.39 11.06 8.95
C LEU A 410 -7.63 11.82 10.26
N ASP A 411 -6.58 12.38 10.86
CA ASP A 411 -6.68 13.14 12.11
C ASP A 411 -7.51 14.42 11.89
N HIS A 412 -7.26 15.12 10.79
CA HIS A 412 -8.11 16.25 10.40
C HIS A 412 -9.57 15.84 10.21
N LEU A 413 -9.84 14.77 9.44
CA LEU A 413 -11.20 14.36 9.10
C LEU A 413 -11.98 13.82 10.31
N LEU A 414 -11.36 12.91 11.08
CA LEU A 414 -12.05 12.13 12.12
C LEU A 414 -11.98 12.76 13.50
N ARG A 415 -10.98 13.61 13.76
CA ARG A 415 -10.71 14.16 15.09
C ARG A 415 -10.70 15.70 15.12
N GLY A 416 -10.76 16.36 13.97
CA GLY A 416 -10.78 17.82 13.88
C GLY A 416 -9.43 18.50 14.09
N ALA A 417 -8.33 17.76 13.94
CA ALA A 417 -7.00 18.34 13.94
C ALA A 417 -6.86 19.41 12.84
N PRO A 418 -5.91 20.37 12.94
CA PRO A 418 -5.63 21.31 11.88
C PRO A 418 -5.39 20.59 10.54
N ALA A 419 -5.88 21.17 9.44
CA ALA A 419 -5.65 20.60 8.13
C ALA A 419 -4.15 20.65 7.78
N PRO A 420 -3.55 19.55 7.30
CA PRO A 420 -2.19 19.60 6.81
C PRO A 420 -2.10 20.46 5.53
N PRO A 421 -0.93 21.06 5.22
CA PRO A 421 -0.76 21.94 4.06
C PRO A 421 -1.12 21.32 2.71
N THR A 422 -1.07 19.99 2.64
CA THR A 422 -1.37 19.19 1.44
C THR A 422 -2.87 18.90 1.25
N VAL A 423 -3.71 19.36 2.18
CA VAL A 423 -5.15 19.06 2.21
C VAL A 423 -5.96 20.33 2.23
N ALA A 424 -7.04 20.37 1.46
CA ALA A 424 -7.93 21.53 1.35
C ALA A 424 -8.84 21.77 2.59
N GLY A 425 -8.42 21.33 3.77
CA GLY A 425 -9.03 21.63 5.07
C GLY A 425 -10.55 21.41 5.14
N GLU A 426 -11.28 22.48 5.44
CA GLU A 426 -12.75 22.45 5.58
C GLU A 426 -13.45 21.85 4.35
N ARG A 427 -12.98 22.16 3.13
CA ARG A 427 -13.56 21.62 1.90
C ARG A 427 -13.49 20.11 1.80
N MET A 428 -12.42 19.48 2.31
CA MET A 428 -12.31 18.01 2.34
C MET A 428 -13.37 17.41 3.25
N ARG A 429 -13.56 17.97 4.43
CA ARG A 429 -14.58 17.50 5.38
C ARG A 429 -15.98 17.63 4.80
N ASP A 430 -16.31 18.78 4.24
CA ASP A 430 -17.61 19.03 3.60
C ASP A 430 -17.85 18.08 2.44
N ALA A 431 -16.84 17.82 1.60
CA ALA A 431 -16.95 16.92 0.46
C ALA A 431 -17.18 15.46 0.91
N VAL A 432 -16.49 15.03 1.96
CA VAL A 432 -16.70 13.68 2.52
C VAL A 432 -18.07 13.56 3.17
N GLN A 433 -18.52 14.57 3.90
CA GLN A 433 -19.86 14.59 4.52
C GLN A 433 -20.98 14.56 3.48
N ARG A 434 -20.85 15.34 2.39
CA ARG A 434 -21.80 15.27 1.26
C ARG A 434 -21.88 13.88 0.66
N HIS A 435 -20.73 13.23 0.45
CA HIS A 435 -20.68 11.87 -0.09
C HIS A 435 -21.34 10.84 0.82
N LEU A 436 -21.13 10.95 2.13
CA LEU A 436 -21.72 10.05 3.11
C LEU A 436 -23.20 10.32 3.38
N GLY A 437 -23.69 11.51 3.06
CA GLY A 437 -25.03 11.98 3.41
C GLY A 437 -25.26 12.14 4.92
N THR A 438 -24.16 12.18 5.72
CA THR A 438 -24.20 12.31 7.17
C THR A 438 -23.04 13.15 7.68
N GLU A 439 -23.22 13.86 8.81
CA GLU A 439 -22.11 14.53 9.48
C GLU A 439 -21.12 13.52 10.05
N ILE A 440 -19.84 13.83 9.93
CA ILE A 440 -18.77 13.08 10.62
C ILE A 440 -18.58 13.73 11.98
N GLY A 441 -18.97 13.05 13.06
CA GLY A 441 -18.69 13.50 14.42
C GLY A 441 -17.18 13.59 14.66
N ILE A 442 -16.74 14.65 15.37
CA ILE A 442 -15.35 14.78 15.80
C ILE A 442 -15.17 13.99 17.10
N ALA A 443 -14.28 13.01 17.11
CA ALA A 443 -13.98 12.24 18.29
C ALA A 443 -13.42 13.17 19.41
N GLY A 444 -14.10 13.20 20.57
CA GLY A 444 -13.67 14.02 21.71
C GLY A 444 -14.26 15.43 21.77
N ALA A 445 -15.13 15.83 20.84
CA ALA A 445 -15.87 17.09 20.98
C ALA A 445 -16.92 16.96 22.11
N PRO A 446 -17.05 17.94 23.02
CA PRO A 446 -18.06 17.88 24.07
C PRO A 446 -19.46 17.90 23.47
N LEU A 447 -20.32 16.96 23.91
CA LEU A 447 -21.71 16.76 23.46
C LEU A 447 -22.56 18.06 23.40
N GLY A 448 -22.14 19.12 24.10
CA GLY A 448 -22.87 20.39 24.13
C GLY A 448 -22.63 21.34 22.93
N ALA A 449 -21.63 21.10 22.08
CA ALA A 449 -21.33 21.98 20.95
C ALA A 449 -22.19 21.61 19.72
N GLU A 450 -22.50 20.33 19.53
CA GLU A 450 -23.30 19.84 18.43
C GLU A 450 -24.78 20.15 18.61
N ILE A 451 -25.30 20.06 19.85
CA ILE A 451 -26.70 20.43 20.16
C ILE A 451 -26.95 21.90 19.87
N ARG A 452 -26.04 22.79 20.27
CA ARG A 452 -26.16 24.24 20.02
C ARG A 452 -26.08 24.61 18.53
N SER A 453 -25.28 23.88 17.73
CA SER A 453 -25.18 24.13 16.29
C SER A 453 -26.40 23.59 15.52
N ALA A 454 -27.02 22.51 15.99
CA ALA A 454 -28.25 21.96 15.43
C ALA A 454 -29.47 22.83 15.79
N GLU A 455 -29.53 23.34 17.02
CA GLU A 455 -30.58 24.26 17.47
C GLU A 455 -30.47 25.62 16.76
N ALA A 456 -29.25 26.13 16.52
CA ALA A 456 -29.04 27.37 15.76
C ALA A 456 -29.47 27.23 14.30
N ARG A 457 -29.15 26.10 13.63
CA ARG A 457 -29.60 25.81 12.24
C ARG A 457 -31.09 25.59 12.16
N SER A 458 -31.70 24.95 13.18
CA SER A 458 -33.16 24.76 13.23
C SER A 458 -33.92 26.09 13.44
N ALA A 459 -33.31 26.99 14.22
CA ALA A 459 -33.83 28.33 14.43
C ALA A 459 -33.70 29.23 13.18
N GLU A 460 -32.58 29.13 12.45
CA GLU A 460 -32.43 29.83 11.15
C GLU A 460 -33.36 29.29 10.08
N ALA A 461 -33.58 27.96 9.99
CA ALA A 461 -34.52 27.35 9.07
C ALA A 461 -35.97 27.71 9.41
N ALA A 462 -36.31 27.84 10.68
CA ALA A 462 -37.64 28.30 11.11
C ALA A 462 -37.89 29.78 10.85
N ALA A 463 -36.83 30.61 10.93
CA ALA A 463 -36.90 32.05 10.61
C ALA A 463 -36.98 32.33 9.11
N ALA A 464 -36.53 31.39 8.26
CA ALA A 464 -36.56 31.50 6.79
C ALA A 464 -37.84 30.95 6.17
N ALA A 465 -38.77 30.38 6.93
CA ALA A 465 -40.06 29.87 6.41
C ALA A 465 -40.99 31.04 6.06
N PRO A 466 -41.54 31.09 4.83
CA PRO A 466 -42.47 32.16 4.47
C PRO A 466 -43.78 32.08 5.30
N ALA A 467 -44.24 33.23 5.76
CA ALA A 467 -45.50 33.35 6.50
C ALA A 467 -46.69 32.74 5.73
N PRO A 468 -47.59 32.00 6.39
CA PRO A 468 -48.76 31.43 5.71
C PRO A 468 -49.60 32.53 5.08
N ALA A 469 -49.91 32.39 3.78
CA ALA A 469 -50.77 33.31 3.05
C ALA A 469 -52.13 33.36 3.70
N ALA A 470 -52.53 34.56 4.12
CA ALA A 470 -53.86 34.82 4.64
C ALA A 470 -54.91 34.56 3.54
N THR A 471 -55.69 33.53 3.66
CA THR A 471 -56.90 33.26 2.86
C THR A 471 -57.97 34.27 3.24
N ARG A 472 -58.38 35.08 2.25
CA ARG A 472 -59.63 35.77 2.26
C ARG A 472 -60.64 34.95 1.50
#